data_fdaa727663a2ff9b02c7e33ec6bf36b4
#
_entry.id   fdaa727663a2ff9b02c7e33ec6bf36b4
#
_cell.length_a   1.000
_cell.length_b   1.000
_cell.length_c   1.000
_cell.angle_alpha   90.00
_cell.angle_beta   90.00
_cell.angle_gamma   90.00
#
_symmetry.space_group_name_H-M   'P 1'
#
loop_
_entity.id
_entity.type
_entity.pdbx_description
1 polymer ?
#
loop_
_entity_poly.entity_id
_entity_poly.type
_entity_poly.pdbx_seq_one_letter_code
_entity_poly.pdbx_strand_id
1 'polypeptide(L)'
;DADDLRKAAIMYAKADRAPIIYCLGVTEHSTGTEGVMSMSNMAMMVGKLGREGCGVNPLRGQNNVQGACDMGAQPNVYPGYQKVTDPAVREKFEKAWGVKLDPNIGTHATDVFPKAITGEIKGLYIYGEDPVVTDPDTTHIIKALKSLDFFVLQELFMTETAQYADVILPGVSYAEKEGTFTNTERRVQRVRKAVTVPGEMRLDTDIIIDLMNRMGYPQPHLTSAQIMDEIASLTPSFAGISHERLDSEEVHGQGLQWPCTSKDHPGTPIMHVGKFSRGLGWFYPAKYVPSAELPDEEYPIILMTGRILYHYLSLIHISEP
;
A
#
# COMPACT_ATOMS: atom_id res chain seq x y z
N ASP A 1 -16.64 23.08 -19.90
CA ASP A 1 -18.04 23.46 -20.13
C ASP A 1 -18.95 22.54 -19.33
N ALA A 2 -19.98 23.14 -18.69
CA ALA A 2 -20.96 22.38 -17.88
C ALA A 2 -21.78 21.40 -18.71
N ASP A 3 -22.07 21.72 -19.95
CA ASP A 3 -22.86 20.86 -20.84
C ASP A 3 -22.04 19.64 -21.30
N ASP A 4 -20.76 19.75 -21.45
CA ASP A 4 -19.89 18.63 -21.77
C ASP A 4 -19.73 17.70 -20.56
N LEU A 5 -19.66 18.22 -19.35
CA LEU A 5 -19.71 17.40 -18.13
C LEU A 5 -21.04 16.63 -18.02
N ARG A 6 -22.16 17.28 -18.31
CA ARG A 6 -23.48 16.58 -18.33
C ARG A 6 -23.52 15.48 -19.38
N LYS A 7 -23.03 15.76 -20.59
CA LYS A 7 -22.95 14.75 -21.67
C LYS A 7 -22.08 13.57 -21.23
N ALA A 8 -20.89 13.82 -20.66
CA ALA A 8 -19.99 12.77 -20.16
C ALA A 8 -20.68 11.90 -19.08
N ALA A 9 -21.34 12.54 -18.11
CA ALA A 9 -22.07 11.84 -17.07
C ALA A 9 -23.21 10.94 -17.65
N ILE A 10 -23.94 11.45 -18.64
CA ILE A 10 -24.99 10.69 -19.32
C ILE A 10 -24.41 9.53 -20.13
N MET A 11 -23.27 9.74 -20.81
CA MET A 11 -22.57 8.68 -21.53
C MET A 11 -22.14 7.56 -20.59
N TYR A 12 -21.52 7.91 -19.45
CA TYR A 12 -21.15 6.96 -18.41
C TYR A 12 -22.36 6.18 -17.90
N ALA A 13 -23.45 6.88 -17.57
CA ALA A 13 -24.66 6.25 -17.03
C ALA A 13 -25.30 5.27 -18.02
N LYS A 14 -25.34 5.63 -19.33
CA LYS A 14 -25.97 4.82 -20.39
C LYS A 14 -25.10 3.68 -20.90
N ALA A 15 -23.80 3.74 -20.76
CA ALA A 15 -22.89 2.67 -21.18
C ALA A 15 -23.25 1.38 -20.43
N ASP A 16 -23.24 0.24 -21.09
CA ASP A 16 -23.47 -1.04 -20.41
C ASP A 16 -22.34 -1.37 -19.44
N ARG A 17 -21.09 -1.34 -19.92
CA ARG A 17 -19.87 -1.57 -19.14
C ARG A 17 -19.05 -0.30 -19.11
N ALA A 18 -18.79 0.23 -17.93
CA ALA A 18 -18.05 1.45 -17.73
C ALA A 18 -17.35 1.45 -16.36
N PRO A 19 -16.07 1.09 -16.28
CA PRO A 19 -15.29 1.27 -15.07
C PRO A 19 -14.88 2.73 -14.88
N ILE A 20 -14.70 3.14 -13.64
CA ILE A 20 -13.98 4.36 -13.29
C ILE A 20 -12.56 3.94 -12.93
N ILE A 21 -11.58 4.52 -13.60
CA ILE A 21 -10.16 4.31 -13.32
C ILE A 21 -9.58 5.64 -12.85
N TYR A 22 -8.91 5.63 -11.71
CA TYR A 22 -8.35 6.85 -11.12
C TYR A 22 -7.02 6.58 -10.43
N CYS A 23 -6.30 7.64 -10.12
CA CYS A 23 -5.06 7.60 -9.37
C CYS A 23 -4.82 8.93 -8.63
N LEU A 24 -3.58 9.33 -8.49
CA LEU A 24 -3.11 10.48 -7.71
C LEU A 24 -3.80 11.80 -8.09
N GLY A 25 -4.19 11.97 -9.35
CA GLY A 25 -4.93 13.16 -9.82
C GLY A 25 -6.28 13.38 -9.11
N VAL A 26 -6.78 12.38 -8.38
CA VAL A 26 -7.97 12.49 -7.52
C VAL A 26 -7.60 12.42 -6.04
N THR A 27 -6.62 11.61 -5.66
CA THR A 27 -6.35 11.29 -4.26
C THR A 27 -5.39 12.25 -3.59
N GLU A 28 -4.44 12.84 -4.31
CA GLU A 28 -3.44 13.75 -3.73
C GLU A 28 -3.92 15.21 -3.72
N HIS A 29 -5.05 15.41 -3.08
CA HIS A 29 -5.64 16.73 -2.81
C HIS A 29 -6.11 16.77 -1.36
N SER A 30 -6.23 17.95 -0.79
CA SER A 30 -6.82 18.14 0.55
C SER A 30 -8.24 17.56 0.66
N THR A 31 -8.94 17.42 -0.47
CA THR A 31 -10.28 16.81 -0.61
C THR A 31 -10.27 15.47 -1.34
N GLY A 32 -9.12 14.77 -1.35
CA GLY A 32 -8.97 13.52 -2.10
C GLY A 32 -9.90 12.41 -1.66
N THR A 33 -10.17 12.29 -0.36
CA THR A 33 -11.12 11.31 0.18
C THR A 33 -12.53 11.54 -0.36
N GLU A 34 -13.00 12.77 -0.34
CA GLU A 34 -14.31 13.17 -0.88
C GLU A 34 -14.38 12.97 -2.41
N GLY A 35 -13.26 13.17 -3.10
CA GLY A 35 -13.13 12.89 -4.52
C GLY A 35 -13.39 11.41 -4.84
N VAL A 36 -12.75 10.50 -4.11
CA VAL A 36 -12.98 9.03 -4.25
C VAL A 36 -14.38 8.63 -3.84
N MET A 37 -14.92 9.20 -2.76
CA MET A 37 -16.31 8.98 -2.35
C MET A 37 -17.31 9.43 -3.42
N SER A 38 -17.06 10.55 -4.10
CA SER A 38 -17.90 11.04 -5.19
C SER A 38 -17.91 10.09 -6.39
N MET A 39 -16.77 9.51 -6.75
CA MET A 39 -16.70 8.47 -7.79
C MET A 39 -17.48 7.23 -7.40
N SER A 40 -17.35 6.79 -6.14
CA SER A 40 -18.08 5.65 -5.61
C SER A 40 -19.59 5.91 -5.60
N ASN A 41 -20.01 7.12 -5.20
CA ASN A 41 -21.39 7.55 -5.27
C ASN A 41 -21.94 7.48 -6.70
N MET A 42 -21.18 8.00 -7.66
CA MET A 42 -21.56 7.99 -9.07
C MET A 42 -21.72 6.57 -9.61
N ALA A 43 -20.78 5.69 -9.30
CA ALA A 43 -20.83 4.29 -9.72
C ALA A 43 -22.03 3.54 -9.10
N MET A 44 -22.29 3.75 -7.79
CA MET A 44 -23.46 3.18 -7.11
C MET A 44 -24.77 3.69 -7.70
N MET A 45 -24.87 4.99 -7.95
CA MET A 45 -26.08 5.64 -8.44
C MET A 45 -26.57 5.05 -9.76
N VAL A 46 -25.66 4.61 -10.62
CA VAL A 46 -25.97 4.07 -11.96
C VAL A 46 -25.70 2.57 -12.09
N GLY A 47 -25.49 1.86 -10.96
CA GLY A 47 -25.34 0.41 -10.94
C GLY A 47 -24.06 -0.11 -11.62
N LYS A 48 -22.97 0.64 -11.59
CA LYS A 48 -21.67 0.28 -12.18
C LYS A 48 -20.73 -0.40 -11.16
N LEU A 49 -21.28 -1.29 -10.32
CA LEU A 49 -20.52 -2.07 -9.34
C LEU A 49 -21.02 -3.52 -9.32
N GLY A 50 -20.16 -4.44 -8.90
CA GLY A 50 -20.51 -5.83 -8.69
C GLY A 50 -20.81 -6.61 -9.97
N ARG A 51 -20.36 -6.17 -11.12
CA ARG A 51 -20.52 -6.84 -12.40
C ARG A 51 -19.33 -6.60 -13.34
N GLU A 52 -19.18 -7.47 -14.31
CA GLU A 52 -18.08 -7.46 -15.27
C GLU A 52 -17.99 -6.13 -16.04
N GLY A 53 -16.78 -5.62 -16.22
CA GLY A 53 -16.50 -4.37 -16.93
C GLY A 53 -16.95 -3.11 -16.19
N CYS A 54 -17.28 -3.22 -14.90
CA CYS A 54 -17.68 -2.11 -14.04
C CYS A 54 -16.85 -2.09 -12.77
N GLY A 55 -16.77 -0.95 -12.11
CA GLY A 55 -16.04 -0.80 -10.86
C GLY A 55 -15.45 0.59 -10.68
N VAL A 56 -14.95 0.83 -9.49
CA VAL A 56 -14.14 2.00 -9.14
C VAL A 56 -12.75 1.48 -8.81
N ASN A 57 -11.79 1.75 -9.68
CA ASN A 57 -10.52 1.03 -9.73
C ASN A 57 -9.34 1.99 -9.59
N PRO A 58 -8.71 2.05 -8.40
CA PRO A 58 -7.47 2.80 -8.23
C PRO A 58 -6.32 2.10 -8.98
N LEU A 59 -5.55 2.84 -9.75
CA LEU A 59 -4.28 2.38 -10.28
C LEU A 59 -3.19 2.59 -9.22
N ARG A 60 -2.57 1.51 -8.78
CA ARG A 60 -1.45 1.56 -7.83
C ARG A 60 -0.16 1.86 -8.59
N GLY A 61 0.68 2.75 -8.03
CA GLY A 61 1.90 3.20 -8.70
C GLY A 61 3.07 2.27 -8.53
N GLN A 62 3.43 2.02 -7.29
CA GLN A 62 4.60 1.22 -6.96
C GLN A 62 4.33 -0.26 -7.15
N ASN A 63 5.38 -0.99 -7.49
CA ASN A 63 5.34 -2.43 -7.56
C ASN A 63 5.04 -3.02 -6.18
N ASN A 64 4.03 -3.89 -6.10
CA ASN A 64 3.57 -4.52 -4.86
C ASN A 64 3.04 -3.58 -3.76
N VAL A 65 2.71 -2.32 -4.03
CA VAL A 65 2.09 -1.45 -3.01
C VAL A 65 0.74 -2.00 -2.54
N GLN A 66 -0.01 -2.67 -3.41
CA GLN A 66 -1.24 -3.36 -3.01
C GLN A 66 -0.93 -4.47 -2.00
N GLY A 67 0.08 -5.31 -2.26
CA GLY A 67 0.49 -6.37 -1.34
C GLY A 67 1.03 -5.83 -0.01
N ALA A 68 1.77 -4.75 0.00
CA ALA A 68 2.22 -4.10 1.22
C ALA A 68 1.02 -3.65 2.09
N CYS A 69 0.03 -3.00 1.49
CA CYS A 69 -1.21 -2.63 2.19
C CYS A 69 -1.98 -3.87 2.68
N ASP A 70 -2.08 -4.91 1.84
CA ASP A 70 -2.78 -6.16 2.20
C ASP A 70 -2.14 -6.85 3.41
N MET A 71 -0.83 -6.70 3.58
CA MET A 71 -0.06 -7.28 4.69
C MET A 71 0.04 -6.37 5.91
N GLY A 72 -0.66 -5.25 5.93
CA GLY A 72 -0.75 -4.37 7.08
C GLY A 72 0.39 -3.35 7.20
N ALA A 73 1.03 -2.97 6.10
CA ALA A 73 1.95 -1.82 6.08
C ALA A 73 1.19 -0.49 6.23
N GLN A 74 0.38 -0.41 7.27
CA GLN A 74 -0.47 0.73 7.64
C GLN A 74 -0.59 0.76 9.18
N PRO A 75 -0.70 1.94 9.80
CA PRO A 75 -0.64 2.04 11.25
C PRO A 75 -1.88 1.51 12.00
N ASN A 76 -2.97 1.23 11.30
CA ASN A 76 -4.28 0.95 11.87
C ASN A 76 -4.82 -0.46 11.62
N VAL A 77 -4.07 -1.32 10.90
CA VAL A 77 -4.53 -2.66 10.53
C VAL A 77 -3.43 -3.72 10.62
N TYR A 78 -3.84 -4.94 10.90
CA TYR A 78 -3.09 -6.18 10.67
C TYR A 78 -3.32 -6.68 9.24
N PRO A 79 -2.62 -7.75 8.79
CA PRO A 79 -2.85 -8.36 7.49
C PRO A 79 -4.33 -8.57 7.17
N GLY A 80 -4.74 -8.27 5.93
CA GLY A 80 -6.12 -8.36 5.46
C GLY A 80 -7.03 -7.25 5.96
N TYR A 81 -6.47 -6.08 6.25
CA TYR A 81 -7.21 -4.88 6.71
C TYR A 81 -7.98 -5.11 8.03
N GLN A 82 -7.51 -6.00 8.86
CA GLN A 82 -8.07 -6.32 10.18
C GLN A 82 -7.67 -5.24 11.18
N LYS A 83 -8.64 -4.56 11.80
CA LYS A 83 -8.38 -3.37 12.62
C LYS A 83 -7.61 -3.72 13.91
N VAL A 84 -6.55 -2.98 14.22
CA VAL A 84 -5.78 -3.12 15.47
C VAL A 84 -6.62 -2.78 16.71
N THR A 85 -7.61 -1.90 16.56
CA THR A 85 -8.52 -1.48 17.64
C THR A 85 -9.61 -2.51 17.95
N ASP A 86 -9.79 -3.55 17.13
CA ASP A 86 -10.77 -4.61 17.39
C ASP A 86 -10.18 -5.63 18.37
N PRO A 87 -10.75 -5.80 19.58
CA PRO A 87 -10.21 -6.71 20.59
C PRO A 87 -10.16 -8.18 20.13
N ALA A 88 -11.17 -8.64 19.37
CA ALA A 88 -11.22 -10.03 18.92
C ALA A 88 -10.16 -10.31 17.83
N VAL A 89 -9.95 -9.33 16.96
CA VAL A 89 -8.86 -9.40 15.96
C VAL A 89 -7.51 -9.42 16.68
N ARG A 90 -7.29 -8.52 17.62
CA ARG A 90 -6.02 -8.43 18.36
C ARG A 90 -5.73 -9.72 19.11
N GLU A 91 -6.71 -10.26 19.83
CA GLU A 91 -6.57 -11.52 20.58
C GLU A 91 -6.15 -12.69 19.66
N LYS A 92 -6.69 -12.75 18.44
CA LYS A 92 -6.31 -13.75 17.43
C LYS A 92 -4.82 -13.65 17.08
N PHE A 93 -4.31 -12.43 16.81
CA PHE A 93 -2.89 -12.23 16.49
C PHE A 93 -2.00 -12.41 17.73
N GLU A 94 -2.40 -11.94 18.90
CA GLU A 94 -1.69 -12.18 20.17
C GLU A 94 -1.51 -13.67 20.46
N LYS A 95 -2.56 -14.46 20.23
CA LYS A 95 -2.51 -15.92 20.41
C LYS A 95 -1.57 -16.59 19.41
N ALA A 96 -1.60 -16.15 18.16
CA ALA A 96 -0.76 -16.73 17.11
C ALA A 96 0.72 -16.39 17.29
N TRP A 97 1.01 -15.14 17.66
CA TRP A 97 2.38 -14.64 17.81
C TRP A 97 2.95 -14.78 19.23
N GLY A 98 2.13 -15.14 20.21
CA GLY A 98 2.56 -15.36 21.58
C GLY A 98 3.01 -14.11 22.34
N VAL A 99 2.60 -12.92 21.88
CA VAL A 99 2.97 -11.62 22.47
C VAL A 99 1.75 -10.74 22.66
N LYS A 100 1.83 -9.79 23.59
CA LYS A 100 0.83 -8.73 23.73
C LYS A 100 1.06 -7.65 22.71
N LEU A 101 -0.02 -7.20 22.07
CA LEU A 101 -0.02 -6.19 21.03
C LEU A 101 -0.64 -4.88 21.50
N ASP A 102 -0.13 -3.77 21.02
CA ASP A 102 -0.67 -2.45 21.33
C ASP A 102 -2.08 -2.31 20.74
N PRO A 103 -3.09 -1.90 21.54
CA PRO A 103 -4.44 -1.65 21.05
C PRO A 103 -4.61 -0.35 20.28
N ASN A 104 -3.62 0.53 20.30
CA ASN A 104 -3.68 1.85 19.70
C ASN A 104 -3.28 1.82 18.23
N ILE A 105 -3.80 2.80 17.49
CA ILE A 105 -3.38 3.06 16.13
C ILE A 105 -1.98 3.67 16.16
N GLY A 106 -1.07 3.17 15.32
CA GLY A 106 0.27 3.72 15.17
C GLY A 106 0.29 5.12 14.54
N THR A 107 1.46 5.72 14.48
CA THR A 107 1.65 7.05 13.88
C THR A 107 1.57 6.96 12.34
N HIS A 108 0.82 7.87 11.71
CA HIS A 108 0.80 8.01 10.26
C HIS A 108 2.14 8.55 9.73
N ALA A 109 2.54 8.17 8.52
CA ALA A 109 3.80 8.59 7.93
C ALA A 109 3.99 10.11 7.92
N THR A 110 2.94 10.86 7.60
CA THR A 110 2.92 12.34 7.63
C THR A 110 3.20 12.95 9.01
N ASP A 111 2.96 12.20 10.09
CA ASP A 111 3.14 12.69 11.46
C ASP A 111 4.48 12.26 12.07
N VAL A 112 5.19 11.32 11.45
CA VAL A 112 6.45 10.77 11.98
C VAL A 112 7.52 11.86 12.10
N PHE A 113 7.74 12.63 11.05
CA PHE A 113 8.77 13.66 11.02
C PHE A 113 8.46 14.86 11.92
N PRO A 114 7.24 15.43 11.96
CA PRO A 114 6.87 16.39 12.99
C PRO A 114 7.11 15.89 14.41
N LYS A 115 6.77 14.64 14.71
CA LYS A 115 6.96 14.04 16.04
C LYS A 115 8.42 13.78 16.36
N ALA A 116 9.28 13.51 15.39
CA ALA A 116 10.71 13.44 15.58
C ALA A 116 11.28 14.80 16.00
N ILE A 117 10.85 15.90 15.35
CA ILE A 117 11.27 17.26 15.69
C ILE A 117 10.85 17.65 17.11
N THR A 118 9.68 17.22 17.57
CA THR A 118 9.20 17.51 18.94
C THR A 118 9.79 16.57 19.99
N GLY A 119 10.56 15.54 19.58
CA GLY A 119 11.17 14.56 20.48
C GLY A 119 10.20 13.47 21.00
N GLU A 120 8.99 13.40 20.47
CA GLU A 120 8.06 12.30 20.75
C GLU A 120 8.56 10.98 20.14
N ILE A 121 9.14 11.04 18.94
CA ILE A 121 9.82 9.93 18.28
C ILE A 121 11.32 10.19 18.39
N LYS A 122 12.04 9.25 18.99
CA LYS A 122 13.48 9.34 19.24
C LYS A 122 14.29 8.35 18.41
N GLY A 123 13.69 7.23 18.05
CA GLY A 123 14.28 6.22 17.18
C GLY A 123 13.41 5.96 15.98
N LEU A 124 14.03 5.75 14.81
CA LEU A 124 13.32 5.46 13.57
C LEU A 124 14.02 4.34 12.81
N TYR A 125 13.23 3.46 12.22
CA TYR A 125 13.67 2.46 11.27
C TYR A 125 12.93 2.70 9.96
N ILE A 126 13.64 3.07 8.92
CA ILE A 126 13.11 3.25 7.57
C ILE A 126 13.51 2.04 6.73
N TYR A 127 12.57 1.54 5.95
CA TYR A 127 12.74 0.39 5.08
C TYR A 127 12.29 0.72 3.66
N GLY A 128 13.26 0.78 2.73
CA GLY A 128 13.02 0.95 1.31
C GLY A 128 12.40 2.28 0.91
N GLU A 129 12.77 3.37 1.58
CA GLU A 129 12.26 4.72 1.33
C GLU A 129 13.37 5.76 1.43
N ASP A 130 13.32 6.78 0.56
CA ASP A 130 14.25 7.92 0.55
C ASP A 130 13.51 9.25 0.80
N PRO A 131 13.02 9.50 2.03
CA PRO A 131 12.18 10.66 2.34
C PRO A 131 12.89 12.02 2.11
N VAL A 132 14.21 12.07 2.13
CA VAL A 132 14.94 13.31 1.81
C VAL A 132 14.69 13.77 0.38
N VAL A 133 14.45 12.82 -0.54
CA VAL A 133 14.15 13.10 -1.96
C VAL A 133 12.65 13.07 -2.25
N THR A 134 11.92 12.15 -1.62
CA THR A 134 10.52 11.88 -1.99
C THR A 134 9.49 12.74 -1.29
N ASP A 135 9.80 13.23 -0.08
CA ASP A 135 8.88 14.09 0.67
C ASP A 135 8.98 15.56 0.22
N PRO A 136 7.87 16.29 0.24
CA PRO A 136 7.79 17.63 -0.38
C PRO A 136 8.63 18.70 0.30
N ASP A 137 8.96 18.58 1.60
CA ASP A 137 9.77 19.53 2.36
C ASP A 137 11.09 18.89 2.85
N THR A 138 12.06 18.84 1.97
CA THR A 138 13.40 18.30 2.25
C THR A 138 14.06 18.92 3.50
N THR A 139 13.90 20.24 3.71
CA THR A 139 14.48 20.92 4.87
C THR A 139 13.86 20.43 6.18
N HIS A 140 12.55 20.22 6.19
CA HIS A 140 11.82 19.68 7.33
C HIS A 140 12.24 18.23 7.61
N ILE A 141 12.36 17.41 6.58
CA ILE A 141 12.79 16.01 6.71
C ILE A 141 14.20 15.91 7.28
N ILE A 142 15.16 16.66 6.72
CA ILE A 142 16.54 16.68 7.23
C ILE A 142 16.60 17.12 8.70
N LYS A 143 15.80 18.13 9.07
CA LYS A 143 15.71 18.58 10.46
C LYS A 143 15.18 17.46 11.36
N ALA A 144 14.16 16.75 10.92
CA ALA A 144 13.56 15.64 11.67
C ALA A 144 14.56 14.49 11.87
N LEU A 145 15.23 14.05 10.80
CA LEU A 145 16.23 12.99 10.88
C LEU A 145 17.38 13.34 11.83
N LYS A 146 17.86 14.59 11.80
CA LYS A 146 18.89 15.09 12.72
C LYS A 146 18.42 15.23 14.18
N SER A 147 17.13 15.19 14.44
CA SER A 147 16.57 15.28 15.80
C SER A 147 16.42 13.90 16.47
N LEU A 148 16.62 12.81 15.73
CA LEU A 148 16.53 11.46 16.24
C LEU A 148 17.76 11.12 17.11
N ASP A 149 17.53 10.34 18.17
CA ASP A 149 18.59 9.76 18.98
C ASP A 149 19.25 8.56 18.28
N PHE A 150 18.49 7.87 17.40
CA PHE A 150 18.97 6.69 16.67
C PHE A 150 18.15 6.47 15.39
N PHE A 151 18.84 6.31 14.26
CA PHE A 151 18.20 6.09 12.97
C PHE A 151 18.83 4.90 12.23
N VAL A 152 17.99 3.93 11.87
CA VAL A 152 18.34 2.76 11.06
C VAL A 152 17.69 2.87 9.69
N LEU A 153 18.45 2.71 8.63
CA LEU A 153 17.96 2.63 7.26
C LEU A 153 18.26 1.25 6.69
N GLN A 154 17.24 0.54 6.22
CA GLN A 154 17.39 -0.66 5.38
C GLN A 154 17.09 -0.28 3.94
N GLU A 155 18.10 -0.35 3.07
CA GLU A 155 17.97 0.15 1.70
C GLU A 155 18.84 -0.66 0.73
N LEU A 156 18.55 -0.54 -0.57
CA LEU A 156 19.31 -1.16 -1.66
C LEU A 156 20.53 -0.35 -2.06
N PHE A 157 20.44 0.97 -1.97
CA PHE A 157 21.43 1.92 -2.43
C PHE A 157 21.78 2.94 -1.35
N MET A 158 22.91 3.59 -1.51
CA MET A 158 23.30 4.75 -0.67
C MET A 158 22.55 5.99 -1.15
N THR A 159 21.31 6.12 -0.68
CA THR A 159 20.41 7.24 -1.00
C THR A 159 20.80 8.52 -0.26
N GLU A 160 20.12 9.64 -0.57
CA GLU A 160 20.32 10.89 0.15
C GLU A 160 19.97 10.75 1.65
N THR A 161 18.93 9.98 1.97
CA THR A 161 18.52 9.67 3.35
C THR A 161 19.61 8.89 4.11
N ALA A 162 20.40 8.06 3.43
CA ALA A 162 21.44 7.25 4.03
C ALA A 162 22.53 8.07 4.74
N GLN A 163 22.71 9.33 4.33
CA GLN A 163 23.70 10.24 4.94
C GLN A 163 23.35 10.60 6.40
N TYR A 164 22.13 10.39 6.84
CA TYR A 164 21.64 10.72 8.18
C TYR A 164 21.48 9.50 9.08
N ALA A 165 21.68 8.28 8.54
CA ALA A 165 21.51 7.05 9.28
C ALA A 165 22.72 6.72 10.17
N ASP A 166 22.45 6.27 11.40
CA ASP A 166 23.47 5.71 12.30
C ASP A 166 23.88 4.30 11.87
N VAL A 167 22.93 3.53 11.32
CA VAL A 167 23.15 2.17 10.83
C VAL A 167 22.44 1.99 9.48
N ILE A 168 23.17 1.42 8.52
CA ILE A 168 22.61 1.04 7.22
C ILE A 168 22.65 -0.48 7.11
N LEU A 169 21.50 -1.07 6.80
CA LEU A 169 21.34 -2.51 6.58
C LEU A 169 21.11 -2.76 5.09
N PRO A 170 22.07 -3.38 4.38
CA PRO A 170 21.91 -3.62 2.94
C PRO A 170 20.91 -4.73 2.68
N GLY A 171 19.74 -4.36 2.18
CA GLY A 171 18.67 -5.25 1.74
C GLY A 171 18.87 -5.74 0.30
N VAL A 172 17.92 -6.49 -0.22
CA VAL A 172 17.95 -7.08 -1.57
C VAL A 172 16.74 -6.66 -2.39
N SER A 173 16.93 -6.55 -3.71
CA SER A 173 15.87 -6.26 -4.65
C SER A 173 14.89 -7.44 -4.81
N TYR A 174 13.76 -7.21 -5.44
CA TYR A 174 12.79 -8.27 -5.75
C TYR A 174 13.36 -9.36 -6.68
N ALA A 175 14.34 -9.02 -7.51
CA ALA A 175 14.97 -9.99 -8.41
C ALA A 175 15.90 -10.96 -7.69
N GLU A 176 16.31 -10.65 -6.47
CA GLU A 176 17.28 -11.40 -5.64
C GLU A 176 16.61 -12.27 -4.58
N LYS A 177 15.28 -12.17 -4.46
CA LYS A 177 14.48 -12.93 -3.49
C LYS A 177 13.25 -13.55 -4.14
N GLU A 178 12.52 -14.36 -3.40
CA GLU A 178 11.25 -14.92 -3.83
C GLU A 178 10.13 -14.58 -2.85
N GLY A 179 8.90 -14.67 -3.33
CA GLY A 179 7.71 -14.39 -2.54
C GLY A 179 6.49 -14.20 -3.42
N THR A 180 5.64 -13.25 -3.06
CA THR A 180 4.46 -12.89 -3.83
C THR A 180 4.33 -11.39 -3.96
N PHE A 181 3.81 -10.94 -5.11
CA PHE A 181 3.34 -9.58 -5.33
C PHE A 181 1.85 -9.58 -5.58
N THR A 182 1.18 -8.53 -5.12
CA THR A 182 -0.23 -8.31 -5.42
C THR A 182 -0.36 -7.07 -6.31
N ASN A 183 -0.98 -7.24 -7.46
CA ASN A 183 -1.20 -6.15 -8.41
C ASN A 183 -2.46 -5.33 -8.09
N THR A 184 -2.69 -4.28 -8.87
CA THR A 184 -3.84 -3.37 -8.74
C THR A 184 -5.21 -4.06 -8.78
N GLU A 185 -5.33 -5.20 -9.47
CA GLU A 185 -6.58 -5.98 -9.52
C GLU A 185 -6.68 -7.03 -8.39
N ARG A 186 -5.88 -6.89 -7.34
CA ARG A 186 -5.84 -7.80 -6.18
C ARG A 186 -5.36 -9.22 -6.53
N ARG A 187 -4.60 -9.37 -7.60
CA ARG A 187 -4.07 -10.64 -8.05
C ARG A 187 -2.73 -10.90 -7.39
N VAL A 188 -2.68 -11.94 -6.57
CA VAL A 188 -1.47 -12.42 -5.90
C VAL A 188 -0.73 -13.33 -6.88
N GLN A 189 0.52 -12.99 -7.17
CA GLN A 189 1.36 -13.66 -8.16
C GLN A 189 2.72 -14.01 -7.56
N ARG A 190 3.31 -15.12 -8.02
CA ARG A 190 4.64 -15.53 -7.57
C ARG A 190 5.73 -14.64 -8.15
N VAL A 191 6.64 -14.25 -7.28
CA VAL A 191 7.94 -13.68 -7.65
C VAL A 191 9.01 -14.72 -7.36
N ARG A 192 9.85 -14.99 -8.33
CA ARG A 192 10.94 -15.95 -8.23
C ARG A 192 12.29 -15.26 -8.33
N LYS A 193 13.23 -15.71 -7.52
CA LYS A 193 14.60 -15.23 -7.58
C LYS A 193 15.18 -15.42 -8.98
N ALA A 194 15.65 -14.34 -9.57
CA ALA A 194 16.23 -14.30 -10.91
C ALA A 194 17.75 -14.13 -10.91
N VAL A 195 18.30 -13.44 -9.90
CA VAL A 195 19.73 -13.15 -9.80
C VAL A 195 20.26 -13.49 -8.42
N THR A 196 21.58 -13.65 -8.32
CA THR A 196 22.25 -13.96 -7.06
C THR A 196 22.40 -12.68 -6.23
N VAL A 197 22.24 -12.80 -4.92
CA VAL A 197 22.50 -11.71 -3.97
C VAL A 197 23.99 -11.34 -4.03
N PRO A 198 24.33 -10.09 -4.30
CA PRO A 198 25.71 -9.67 -4.36
C PRO A 198 26.29 -9.37 -2.98
N GLY A 199 27.61 -9.61 -2.81
CA GLY A 199 28.37 -9.21 -1.63
C GLY A 199 27.81 -9.70 -0.31
N GLU A 200 27.72 -8.81 0.66
CA GLU A 200 27.23 -9.09 2.03
C GLU A 200 25.75 -8.70 2.24
N MET A 201 25.02 -8.36 1.18
CA MET A 201 23.59 -8.06 1.23
C MET A 201 22.80 -9.28 1.72
N ARG A 202 21.75 -9.04 2.49
CA ARG A 202 20.94 -10.09 3.09
C ARG A 202 19.48 -9.97 2.70
N LEU A 203 18.77 -11.10 2.69
CA LEU A 203 17.31 -11.08 2.50
C LEU A 203 16.65 -10.22 3.60
N ASP A 204 15.71 -9.41 3.21
CA ASP A 204 14.97 -8.54 4.14
C ASP A 204 14.32 -9.32 5.28
N THR A 205 13.76 -10.49 4.98
CA THR A 205 13.19 -11.41 5.98
C THR A 205 14.24 -11.87 6.99
N ASP A 206 15.45 -12.18 6.55
CA ASP A 206 16.54 -12.61 7.44
C ASP A 206 17.00 -11.46 8.35
N ILE A 207 17.10 -10.26 7.81
CA ILE A 207 17.42 -9.05 8.60
C ILE A 207 16.36 -8.83 9.68
N ILE A 208 15.08 -8.88 9.32
CA ILE A 208 13.97 -8.66 10.25
C ILE A 208 13.92 -9.76 11.31
N ILE A 209 14.08 -11.02 10.93
CA ILE A 209 14.10 -12.15 11.89
C ILE A 209 15.28 -12.03 12.86
N ASP A 210 16.47 -11.65 12.39
CA ASP A 210 17.61 -11.41 13.25
C ASP A 210 17.39 -10.26 14.23
N LEU A 211 16.74 -9.18 13.80
CA LEU A 211 16.34 -8.11 14.70
C LEU A 211 15.34 -8.60 15.76
N MET A 212 14.32 -9.35 15.37
CA MET A 212 13.36 -9.96 16.30
C MET A 212 14.08 -10.81 17.36
N ASN A 213 14.99 -11.69 16.92
CA ASN A 213 15.77 -12.55 17.80
C ASN A 213 16.64 -11.75 18.79
N ARG A 214 17.29 -10.70 18.34
CA ARG A 214 18.12 -9.80 19.17
C ARG A 214 17.31 -8.96 20.15
N MET A 215 16.08 -8.63 19.78
CA MET A 215 15.13 -7.90 20.64
C MET A 215 14.40 -8.79 21.66
N GLY A 216 14.72 -10.09 21.74
CA GLY A 216 14.13 -11.02 22.71
C GLY A 216 12.82 -11.68 22.26
N TYR A 217 12.52 -11.62 20.98
CA TYR A 217 11.41 -12.33 20.36
C TYR A 217 11.93 -13.40 19.41
N PRO A 218 12.28 -14.60 19.90
CA PRO A 218 12.91 -15.65 19.10
C PRO A 218 12.01 -16.16 17.99
N GLN A 219 12.46 -16.07 16.75
CA GLN A 219 11.79 -16.60 15.58
C GLN A 219 12.72 -17.47 14.74
N PRO A 220 12.26 -18.59 14.18
CA PRO A 220 13.02 -19.35 13.21
C PRO A 220 13.12 -18.58 11.89
N HIS A 221 14.16 -18.88 11.11
CA HIS A 221 14.21 -18.44 9.73
C HIS A 221 13.15 -19.18 8.91
N LEU A 222 12.17 -18.46 8.40
CA LEU A 222 11.06 -18.97 7.63
C LEU A 222 11.29 -18.74 6.13
N THR A 223 10.92 -19.72 5.32
CA THR A 223 10.80 -19.52 3.87
C THR A 223 9.60 -18.64 3.54
N SER A 224 9.62 -17.99 2.37
CA SER A 224 8.48 -17.19 1.91
C SER A 224 7.19 -18.00 1.78
N ALA A 225 7.27 -19.31 1.52
CA ALA A 225 6.13 -20.23 1.52
C ALA A 225 5.54 -20.39 2.94
N GLN A 226 6.38 -20.63 3.94
CA GLN A 226 5.94 -20.76 5.34
C GLN A 226 5.33 -19.44 5.87
N ILE A 227 5.88 -18.29 5.47
CA ILE A 227 5.31 -16.98 5.79
C ILE A 227 3.93 -16.82 5.13
N MET A 228 3.77 -17.24 3.87
CA MET A 228 2.46 -17.21 3.21
C MET A 228 1.45 -18.14 3.89
N ASP A 229 1.86 -19.30 4.37
CA ASP A 229 0.97 -20.23 5.10
C ASP A 229 0.50 -19.60 6.42
N GLU A 230 1.36 -18.88 7.14
CA GLU A 230 0.97 -18.12 8.33
C GLU A 230 0.00 -16.99 7.99
N ILE A 231 0.29 -16.21 6.94
CA ILE A 231 -0.62 -15.17 6.44
C ILE A 231 -2.00 -15.78 6.14
N ALA A 232 -2.05 -16.88 5.40
CA ALA A 232 -3.29 -17.56 5.04
C ALA A 232 -4.08 -18.04 6.29
N SER A 233 -3.38 -18.50 7.32
CA SER A 233 -4.01 -18.96 8.56
C SER A 233 -4.67 -17.86 9.37
N LEU A 234 -4.14 -16.64 9.30
CA LEU A 234 -4.59 -15.47 10.10
C LEU A 234 -5.45 -14.49 9.30
N THR A 235 -5.48 -14.63 7.98
CA THR A 235 -6.12 -13.67 7.08
C THR A 235 -7.21 -14.35 6.24
N PRO A 236 -8.49 -14.26 6.64
CA PRO A 236 -9.58 -14.99 5.96
C PRO A 236 -9.66 -14.75 4.45
N SER A 237 -9.33 -13.54 3.99
CA SER A 237 -9.31 -13.21 2.55
C SER A 237 -8.19 -13.89 1.77
N PHE A 238 -7.18 -14.41 2.45
CA PHE A 238 -6.03 -15.12 1.87
C PHE A 238 -6.02 -16.62 2.18
N ALA A 239 -7.01 -17.15 2.90
CA ALA A 239 -7.02 -18.52 3.42
C ALA A 239 -6.87 -19.63 2.36
N GLY A 240 -7.18 -19.32 1.10
CA GLY A 240 -6.99 -20.22 -0.03
C GLY A 240 -5.72 -19.98 -0.86
N ILE A 241 -4.82 -19.09 -0.42
CA ILE A 241 -3.62 -18.72 -1.16
C ILE A 241 -2.40 -19.38 -0.52
N SER A 242 -1.66 -20.17 -1.30
CA SER A 242 -0.37 -20.75 -0.92
C SER A 242 0.60 -20.72 -2.09
N HIS A 243 1.90 -20.84 -1.83
CA HIS A 243 2.89 -20.96 -2.91
C HIS A 243 2.63 -22.17 -3.78
N GLU A 244 2.32 -23.33 -3.17
CA GLU A 244 1.98 -24.56 -3.88
C GLU A 244 0.84 -24.33 -4.88
N ARG A 245 -0.23 -23.68 -4.46
CA ARG A 245 -1.36 -23.40 -5.32
C ARG A 245 -1.05 -22.38 -6.41
N LEU A 246 -0.30 -21.33 -6.09
CA LEU A 246 0.13 -20.32 -7.08
C LEU A 246 1.08 -20.89 -8.12
N ASP A 247 1.81 -21.96 -7.78
CA ASP A 247 2.75 -22.67 -8.67
C ASP A 247 2.08 -23.84 -9.42
N SER A 248 0.81 -24.18 -9.13
CA SER A 248 0.08 -25.25 -9.80
C SER A 248 -0.21 -24.92 -11.27
N GLU A 249 -0.41 -25.96 -12.09
CA GLU A 249 -0.77 -25.79 -13.51
C GLU A 249 -2.06 -25.04 -13.71
N GLU A 250 -3.02 -25.15 -12.78
CA GLU A 250 -4.32 -24.45 -12.84
C GLU A 250 -4.19 -22.93 -12.80
N VAL A 251 -3.25 -22.41 -11.98
CA VAL A 251 -3.12 -20.96 -11.74
C VAL A 251 -1.77 -20.40 -12.19
N HIS A 252 -0.89 -21.24 -12.70
CA HIS A 252 0.45 -20.85 -13.10
C HIS A 252 0.47 -19.67 -14.07
N GLY A 253 1.18 -18.61 -13.70
CA GLY A 253 1.27 -17.36 -14.46
C GLY A 253 0.05 -16.46 -14.40
N GLN A 254 -1.11 -16.94 -13.90
CA GLN A 254 -2.31 -16.12 -13.76
C GLN A 254 -2.45 -15.54 -12.34
N GLY A 255 -2.01 -16.29 -11.30
CA GLY A 255 -2.19 -15.90 -9.90
C GLY A 255 -3.64 -15.99 -9.43
N LEU A 256 -3.90 -15.62 -8.18
CA LEU A 256 -5.21 -15.68 -7.52
C LEU A 256 -5.65 -14.32 -7.01
N GLN A 257 -6.88 -13.93 -7.34
CA GLN A 257 -7.45 -12.66 -6.83
C GLN A 257 -8.12 -12.88 -5.48
N TRP A 258 -7.65 -12.15 -4.46
CA TRP A 258 -8.33 -12.17 -3.16
C TRP A 258 -9.64 -11.34 -3.19
N PRO A 259 -10.64 -11.61 -2.33
CA PRO A 259 -10.73 -12.72 -1.38
C PRO A 259 -10.69 -14.11 -2.03
N CYS A 260 -9.85 -14.97 -1.43
CA CYS A 260 -9.75 -16.37 -1.76
C CYS A 260 -9.81 -17.15 -0.45
N THR A 261 -11.02 -17.58 -0.06
CA THR A 261 -11.37 -17.95 1.32
C THR A 261 -11.19 -19.42 1.66
N SER A 262 -10.86 -20.24 0.68
CA SER A 262 -10.55 -21.67 0.86
C SER A 262 -9.67 -22.19 -0.27
N LYS A 263 -9.09 -23.36 -0.07
CA LYS A 263 -8.22 -24.01 -1.08
C LYS A 263 -8.94 -24.26 -2.42
N ASP A 264 -10.26 -24.48 -2.39
CA ASP A 264 -11.06 -24.74 -3.59
C ASP A 264 -11.73 -23.47 -4.15
N HIS A 265 -11.51 -22.33 -3.52
CA HIS A 265 -12.12 -21.07 -3.97
C HIS A 265 -11.36 -20.53 -5.20
N PRO A 266 -12.02 -20.23 -6.32
CA PRO A 266 -11.36 -19.85 -7.59
C PRO A 266 -10.73 -18.45 -7.57
N GLY A 267 -10.82 -17.73 -6.47
CA GLY A 267 -10.53 -16.29 -6.37
C GLY A 267 -11.76 -15.45 -6.64
N THR A 268 -11.63 -14.14 -6.47
CA THR A 268 -12.74 -13.18 -6.61
C THR A 268 -12.40 -12.10 -7.64
N PRO A 269 -12.61 -12.36 -8.94
CA PRO A 269 -12.28 -11.37 -9.97
C PRO A 269 -13.18 -10.12 -9.90
N ILE A 270 -14.43 -10.26 -9.46
CA ILE A 270 -15.37 -9.15 -9.36
C ILE A 270 -15.77 -8.95 -7.90
N MET A 271 -15.49 -7.76 -7.37
CA MET A 271 -15.86 -7.39 -6.00
C MET A 271 -17.33 -6.96 -5.92
N HIS A 272 -17.92 -7.14 -4.73
CA HIS A 272 -19.25 -6.62 -4.38
C HIS A 272 -20.39 -7.19 -5.18
N VAL A 273 -20.28 -8.43 -5.70
CA VAL A 273 -21.38 -9.11 -6.36
C VAL A 273 -22.53 -9.33 -5.37
N GLY A 274 -23.67 -8.74 -5.65
CA GLY A 274 -24.90 -8.85 -4.86
C GLY A 274 -24.93 -8.04 -3.55
N LYS A 275 -23.79 -7.78 -2.90
CA LYS A 275 -23.72 -6.99 -1.65
C LYS A 275 -22.33 -6.41 -1.42
N PHE A 276 -22.27 -5.34 -0.62
CA PHE A 276 -21.00 -4.85 -0.06
C PHE A 276 -20.64 -5.63 1.22
N SER A 277 -19.38 -5.56 1.64
CA SER A 277 -18.91 -6.17 2.90
C SER A 277 -19.67 -5.64 4.13
N ARG A 278 -20.12 -4.38 4.10
CA ARG A 278 -20.94 -3.75 5.13
C ARG A 278 -22.46 -3.93 4.95
N GLY A 279 -22.91 -4.70 3.96
CA GLY A 279 -24.32 -4.86 3.59
C GLY A 279 -24.74 -3.94 2.46
N LEU A 280 -25.43 -2.85 2.76
CA LEU A 280 -25.85 -1.84 1.77
C LEU A 280 -24.75 -0.81 1.51
N GLY A 281 -24.71 -0.29 0.29
CA GLY A 281 -23.88 0.86 -0.06
C GLY A 281 -24.39 2.14 0.61
N TRP A 282 -23.48 3.04 0.95
CA TRP A 282 -23.80 4.32 1.55
C TRP A 282 -23.36 5.44 0.62
N PHE A 283 -24.25 6.43 0.43
CA PHE A 283 -23.91 7.67 -0.25
C PHE A 283 -23.37 8.69 0.75
N TYR A 284 -22.22 9.24 0.44
CA TYR A 284 -21.57 10.29 1.23
C TYR A 284 -21.72 11.62 0.50
N PRO A 285 -22.49 12.58 1.03
CA PRO A 285 -22.59 13.89 0.41
C PRO A 285 -21.24 14.61 0.53
N ALA A 286 -20.57 14.81 -0.60
CA ALA A 286 -19.35 15.58 -0.69
C ALA A 286 -19.68 17.04 -0.96
N LYS A 287 -19.04 17.95 -0.21
CA LYS A 287 -19.11 19.39 -0.47
C LYS A 287 -17.92 19.79 -1.32
N TYR A 288 -18.14 20.71 -2.25
CA TYR A 288 -17.02 21.34 -2.93
C TYR A 288 -16.24 22.22 -1.94
N VAL A 289 -14.96 21.97 -1.86
CA VAL A 289 -13.98 22.79 -1.14
C VAL A 289 -12.89 23.14 -2.16
N PRO A 290 -12.56 24.41 -2.36
CA PRO A 290 -11.50 24.79 -3.28
C PRO A 290 -10.14 24.26 -2.79
N SER A 291 -9.16 24.23 -3.67
CA SER A 291 -7.77 23.92 -3.32
C SER A 291 -7.28 24.84 -2.21
N ALA A 292 -6.39 24.33 -1.34
CA ALA A 292 -5.80 25.14 -0.27
C ALA A 292 -4.94 26.28 -0.83
N GLU A 293 -4.33 26.08 -1.99
CA GLU A 293 -3.59 27.09 -2.74
C GLU A 293 -4.37 27.47 -3.99
N LEU A 294 -4.75 28.74 -4.08
CA LEU A 294 -5.41 29.34 -5.23
C LEU A 294 -4.51 30.42 -5.82
N PRO A 295 -4.65 30.76 -7.11
CA PRO A 295 -3.96 31.90 -7.69
C PRO A 295 -4.26 33.18 -6.92
N ASP A 296 -3.24 34.00 -6.73
CA ASP A 296 -3.31 35.34 -6.14
C ASP A 296 -2.54 36.33 -7.01
N GLU A 297 -2.37 37.56 -6.52
CA GLU A 297 -1.69 38.65 -7.26
C GLU A 297 -0.19 38.38 -7.44
N GLU A 298 0.46 37.64 -6.49
CA GLU A 298 1.88 37.30 -6.53
C GLU A 298 2.10 36.04 -7.40
N TYR A 299 1.19 35.07 -7.30
CA TYR A 299 1.23 33.80 -8.03
C TYR A 299 -0.04 33.58 -8.85
N PRO A 300 -0.19 34.26 -10.01
CA PRO A 300 -1.43 34.24 -10.77
C PRO A 300 -1.66 32.99 -11.63
N ILE A 301 -0.73 32.03 -11.63
CA ILE A 301 -0.76 30.86 -12.49
C ILE A 301 -0.87 29.60 -11.64
N ILE A 302 -1.77 28.68 -12.03
CA ILE A 302 -1.89 27.37 -11.42
C ILE A 302 -0.83 26.44 -12.01
N LEU A 303 0.05 25.90 -11.17
CA LEU A 303 0.96 24.82 -11.56
C LEU A 303 0.18 23.50 -11.62
N MET A 304 0.18 22.88 -12.77
CA MET A 304 -0.33 21.52 -12.96
C MET A 304 0.82 20.56 -13.24
N THR A 305 0.93 19.51 -12.46
CA THR A 305 1.85 18.40 -12.73
C THR A 305 1.13 17.30 -13.52
N GLY A 306 1.82 16.70 -14.47
CA GLY A 306 1.29 15.59 -15.26
C GLY A 306 2.18 14.36 -15.16
N ARG A 307 1.70 13.23 -15.65
CA ARG A 307 2.48 11.99 -15.78
C ARG A 307 2.71 11.68 -17.26
N ILE A 308 3.89 11.23 -17.54
CA ILE A 308 4.25 10.71 -18.86
C ILE A 308 4.64 9.25 -18.75
N LEU A 309 4.77 8.56 -19.86
CA LEU A 309 4.99 7.11 -19.91
C LEU A 309 6.13 6.62 -19.00
N TYR A 310 7.22 7.38 -18.93
CA TYR A 310 8.42 7.01 -18.16
C TYR A 310 8.44 7.54 -16.71
N HIS A 311 7.44 8.31 -16.32
CA HIS A 311 7.35 8.94 -14.99
C HIS A 311 5.93 8.76 -14.42
N TYR A 312 5.53 7.49 -14.27
CA TYR A 312 4.19 7.14 -13.80
C TYR A 312 4.22 6.71 -12.34
N LEU A 313 3.66 7.53 -11.45
CA LEU A 313 3.41 7.28 -10.03
C LEU A 313 4.64 7.03 -9.13
N SER A 314 5.76 6.67 -9.68
CA SER A 314 7.01 6.46 -8.97
C SER A 314 7.91 7.67 -9.15
N LEU A 315 8.54 8.13 -8.09
CA LEU A 315 9.57 9.18 -8.13
C LEU A 315 10.96 8.63 -8.44
N ILE A 316 11.11 7.32 -8.51
CA ILE A 316 12.39 6.62 -8.75
C ILE A 316 13.08 7.08 -10.03
N HIS A 317 12.31 7.54 -11.02
CA HIS A 317 12.84 7.97 -12.31
C HIS A 317 13.26 9.45 -12.37
N ILE A 318 13.09 10.20 -11.30
CA ILE A 318 13.49 11.62 -11.25
C ILE A 318 15.00 11.78 -11.15
N SER A 319 15.69 10.78 -10.63
CA SER A 319 17.13 10.79 -10.41
C SER A 319 17.95 10.27 -11.59
N GLU A 320 17.32 9.82 -12.67
CA GLU A 320 18.06 9.39 -13.87
C GLU A 320 18.09 10.49 -14.93
N PRO A 321 19.29 10.87 -15.43
CA PRO A 321 19.46 11.85 -16.51
C PRO A 321 18.99 11.32 -17.86
#